data_e18fd6a533d33d84d15f64894a5e7957
#
_entry.id   e18fd6a533d33d84d15f64894a5e7957
#
_cell.length_a   1.000
_cell.length_b   1.000
_cell.length_c   1.000
_cell.angle_alpha   90.00
_cell.angle_beta   90.00
_cell.angle_gamma   90.00
#
_symmetry.space_group_name_H-M   'P 1'
#
loop_
_entity.id
_entity.type
_entity.pdbx_description
1 polymer ?
#
loop_
_entity_poly.entity_id
_entity_poly.type
_entity_poly.pdbx_seq_one_letter_code
_entity_poly.pdbx_strand_id
1 'polypeptide(L)'
;MTKKLFVSAITKFTAGVILLALLLFLPAGTVHYPGGWLLMGILFIPMFLAGLVMMAKNPNLLRSRLNAKEKEREQDLVIKLSGLMFLVGFVLAGLDHRFGWSNLPMTVNYVGAGLFLTAYVLYAEVLRENRWLSRTIEVQEGQTVVSTGLYSIVRHPMYFATVILFLSMPLVLGSIPAFLVFLCYPAIIARRIRNEEQVLSRDLPGYREYCGRVRWRLIPFIW
;
A
#
# COMPACT_ATOMS: atom_id res chain seq x y z
N MET A 1 -20.07 14.86 -12.16
CA MET A 1 -19.83 13.88 -11.05
C MET A 1 -21.04 12.96 -10.97
N THR A 2 -20.88 11.65 -11.17
CA THR A 2 -22.02 10.75 -11.09
C THR A 2 -22.31 10.41 -9.63
N LYS A 3 -23.56 10.60 -9.16
CA LYS A 3 -24.02 10.25 -7.81
C LYS A 3 -23.59 8.82 -7.40
N LYS A 4 -23.58 7.89 -8.38
CA LYS A 4 -23.13 6.50 -8.18
C LYS A 4 -21.63 6.39 -7.77
N LEU A 5 -20.74 7.21 -8.34
CA LEU A 5 -19.30 7.19 -8.00
C LEU A 5 -19.08 7.69 -6.57
N PHE A 6 -19.75 8.77 -6.20
CA PHE A 6 -19.68 9.31 -4.84
C PHE A 6 -20.13 8.29 -3.80
N VAL A 7 -21.34 7.73 -3.99
CA VAL A 7 -21.87 6.69 -3.06
C VAL A 7 -20.93 5.51 -2.98
N SER A 8 -20.41 4.98 -4.11
CA SER A 8 -19.47 3.86 -4.11
C SER A 8 -18.17 4.19 -3.37
N ALA A 9 -17.63 5.39 -3.53
CA ALA A 9 -16.41 5.82 -2.84
C ALA A 9 -16.62 5.89 -1.32
N ILE A 10 -17.67 6.56 -0.87
CA ILE A 10 -18.00 6.68 0.55
C ILE A 10 -18.30 5.31 1.18
N THR A 11 -19.09 4.47 0.52
CA THR A 11 -19.42 3.13 1.06
C THR A 11 -18.15 2.29 1.24
N LYS A 12 -17.27 2.25 0.23
CA LYS A 12 -16.01 1.49 0.33
C LYS A 12 -15.06 2.07 1.38
N PHE A 13 -14.99 3.39 1.48
CA PHE A 13 -14.18 4.07 2.49
C PHE A 13 -14.68 3.74 3.90
N THR A 14 -15.98 3.93 4.16
CA THR A 14 -16.59 3.63 5.47
C THR A 14 -16.46 2.15 5.83
N ALA A 15 -16.68 1.25 4.88
CA ALA A 15 -16.48 -0.18 5.10
C ALA A 15 -15.02 -0.50 5.47
N GLY A 16 -14.03 0.15 4.84
CA GLY A 16 -12.61 0.01 5.19
C GLY A 16 -12.30 0.52 6.61
N VAL A 17 -12.84 1.67 6.99
CA VAL A 17 -12.70 2.23 8.35
C VAL A 17 -13.28 1.28 9.40
N ILE A 18 -14.51 0.80 9.19
CA ILE A 18 -15.18 -0.14 10.11
C ILE A 18 -14.40 -1.45 10.19
N LEU A 19 -13.98 -2.01 9.06
CA LEU A 19 -13.24 -3.28 9.03
C LEU A 19 -11.95 -3.16 9.83
N LEU A 20 -11.14 -2.13 9.61
CA LEU A 20 -9.89 -1.96 10.35
C LEU A 20 -10.13 -1.70 11.83
N ALA A 21 -11.14 -0.90 12.17
CA ALA A 21 -11.52 -0.68 13.57
C ALA A 21 -11.89 -2.00 14.27
N LEU A 22 -12.70 -2.85 13.63
CA LEU A 22 -13.05 -4.16 14.16
C LEU A 22 -11.82 -5.07 14.32
N LEU A 23 -10.91 -5.09 13.33
CA LEU A 23 -9.71 -5.92 13.38
C LEU A 23 -8.72 -5.50 14.46
N LEU A 24 -8.72 -4.23 14.87
CA LEU A 24 -7.84 -3.71 15.92
C LEU A 24 -8.51 -3.73 17.29
N PHE A 25 -9.66 -3.11 17.43
CA PHE A 25 -10.26 -2.85 18.74
C PHE A 25 -11.03 -4.04 19.31
N LEU A 26 -11.60 -4.92 18.47
CA LEU A 26 -12.29 -6.11 18.96
C LEU A 26 -11.32 -7.10 19.61
N PRO A 27 -10.18 -7.49 19.00
CA PRO A 27 -9.17 -8.31 19.68
C PRO A 27 -8.51 -7.61 20.87
N ALA A 28 -8.32 -6.28 20.79
CA ALA A 28 -7.79 -5.49 21.91
C ALA A 28 -8.72 -5.50 23.13
N GLY A 29 -10.02 -5.76 22.91
CA GLY A 29 -11.03 -5.76 23.99
C GLY A 29 -11.27 -4.36 24.59
N THR A 30 -10.75 -3.32 24.00
CA THR A 30 -10.85 -1.93 24.47
C THR A 30 -10.71 -0.93 23.31
N VAL A 31 -11.34 0.23 23.48
CA VAL A 31 -11.13 1.39 22.60
C VAL A 31 -9.93 2.26 23.05
N HIS A 32 -9.38 2.01 24.24
CA HIS A 32 -8.19 2.69 24.75
C HIS A 32 -6.91 2.07 24.18
N TYR A 33 -6.71 2.22 22.86
CA TYR A 33 -5.54 1.75 22.11
C TYR A 33 -4.95 2.93 21.32
N PRO A 34 -4.01 3.69 21.91
CA PRO A 34 -3.46 4.90 21.26
C PRO A 34 -2.83 4.62 19.89
N GLY A 35 -2.04 3.53 19.76
CA GLY A 35 -1.45 3.11 18.47
C GLY A 35 -2.52 2.79 17.42
N GLY A 36 -3.63 2.18 17.82
CA GLY A 36 -4.77 1.91 16.94
C GLY A 36 -5.39 3.19 16.39
N TRP A 37 -5.67 4.17 17.26
CA TRP A 37 -6.20 5.46 16.84
C TRP A 37 -5.21 6.26 15.99
N LEU A 38 -3.90 6.22 16.34
CA LEU A 38 -2.87 6.86 15.56
C LEU A 38 -2.82 6.29 14.14
N LEU A 39 -2.82 4.94 13.98
CA LEU A 39 -2.86 4.31 12.68
C LEU A 39 -4.13 4.67 11.90
N MET A 40 -5.29 4.61 12.54
CA MET A 40 -6.56 5.00 11.91
C MET A 40 -6.51 6.44 11.38
N GLY A 41 -5.98 7.37 12.18
CA GLY A 41 -5.86 8.78 11.79
C GLY A 41 -4.94 9.00 10.61
N ILE A 42 -3.69 8.51 10.69
CA ILE A 42 -2.70 8.73 9.63
C ILE A 42 -3.00 7.94 8.34
N LEU A 43 -3.77 6.85 8.43
CA LEU A 43 -4.21 6.10 7.25
C LEU A 43 -5.41 6.76 6.58
N PHE A 44 -6.47 7.03 7.32
CA PHE A 44 -7.75 7.39 6.72
C PHE A 44 -7.92 8.89 6.46
N ILE A 45 -7.29 9.79 7.24
CA ILE A 45 -7.41 11.22 6.98
C ILE A 45 -6.78 11.61 5.64
N PRO A 46 -5.50 11.26 5.34
CA PRO A 46 -4.92 11.56 4.03
C PRO A 46 -5.64 10.86 2.88
N MET A 47 -6.08 9.61 3.09
CA MET A 47 -6.83 8.86 2.07
C MET A 47 -8.17 9.52 1.74
N PHE A 48 -8.88 10.03 2.75
CA PHE A 48 -10.13 10.77 2.55
C PHE A 48 -9.90 12.07 1.78
N LEU A 49 -8.89 12.86 2.18
CA LEU A 49 -8.52 14.11 1.51
C LEU A 49 -8.10 13.86 0.06
N ALA A 50 -7.26 12.84 -0.19
CA ALA A 50 -6.88 12.44 -1.54
C ALA A 50 -8.10 11.99 -2.37
N GLY A 51 -9.04 11.27 -1.76
CA GLY A 51 -10.31 10.88 -2.38
C GLY A 51 -11.15 12.09 -2.81
N LEU A 52 -11.26 13.12 -1.95
CA LEU A 52 -11.95 14.37 -2.27
C LEU A 52 -11.27 15.12 -3.43
N VAL A 53 -9.93 15.22 -3.41
CA VAL A 53 -9.17 15.87 -4.47
C VAL A 53 -9.33 15.12 -5.80
N MET A 54 -9.22 13.79 -5.81
CA MET A 54 -9.44 12.99 -7.01
C MET A 54 -10.89 13.12 -7.52
N MET A 55 -11.85 13.15 -6.63
CA MET A 55 -13.25 13.32 -6.99
C MET A 55 -13.51 14.68 -7.67
N ALA A 56 -12.85 15.75 -7.21
CA ALA A 56 -12.99 17.09 -7.74
C ALA A 56 -12.21 17.29 -9.06
N LYS A 57 -10.93 16.82 -9.11
CA LYS A 57 -10.01 17.10 -10.20
C LYS A 57 -9.91 16.00 -11.25
N ASN A 58 -10.05 14.73 -10.85
CA ASN A 58 -9.88 13.57 -11.76
C ASN A 58 -10.78 12.39 -11.37
N PRO A 59 -12.12 12.46 -11.65
CA PRO A 59 -13.06 11.39 -11.30
C PRO A 59 -12.76 10.04 -11.97
N ASN A 60 -12.10 10.06 -13.14
CA ASN A 60 -11.71 8.82 -13.84
C ASN A 60 -10.60 8.08 -13.10
N LEU A 61 -9.63 8.81 -12.54
CA LEU A 61 -8.59 8.24 -11.68
C LEU A 61 -9.22 7.62 -10.42
N LEU A 62 -10.15 8.30 -9.78
CA LEU A 62 -10.88 7.74 -8.63
C LEU A 62 -11.61 6.44 -9.01
N ARG A 63 -12.29 6.42 -10.16
CA ARG A 63 -12.99 5.23 -10.66
C ARG A 63 -12.04 4.06 -10.86
N SER A 64 -10.88 4.27 -11.49
CA SER A 64 -9.87 3.22 -11.70
C SER A 64 -9.33 2.69 -10.36
N ARG A 65 -9.15 3.56 -9.35
CA ARG A 65 -8.70 3.15 -8.01
C ARG A 65 -9.74 2.34 -7.23
N LEU A 66 -11.02 2.61 -7.46
CA LEU A 66 -12.12 1.86 -6.82
C LEU A 66 -12.41 0.53 -7.53
N ASN A 67 -11.96 0.37 -8.78
CA ASN A 67 -12.11 -0.89 -9.52
C ASN A 67 -10.94 -1.82 -9.16
N ALA A 68 -11.26 -2.94 -8.48
CA ALA A 68 -10.26 -3.87 -7.94
C ALA A 68 -10.31 -5.26 -8.61
N LYS A 69 -10.91 -5.36 -9.81
CA LYS A 69 -10.96 -6.64 -10.53
C LYS A 69 -9.60 -6.93 -11.18
N GLU A 70 -8.86 -7.84 -10.58
CA GLU A 70 -7.63 -8.37 -11.15
C GLU A 70 -7.95 -9.46 -12.18
N LYS A 71 -7.24 -9.47 -13.30
CA LYS A 71 -7.42 -10.43 -14.39
C LYS A 71 -6.38 -11.56 -14.34
N GLU A 72 -5.22 -11.28 -13.75
CA GLU A 72 -4.11 -12.19 -13.71
C GLU A 72 -4.17 -13.13 -12.49
N ARG A 73 -4.17 -14.44 -12.71
CA ARG A 73 -4.26 -15.46 -11.64
C ARG A 73 -3.14 -15.36 -10.60
N GLU A 74 -1.92 -15.03 -11.04
CA GLU A 74 -0.76 -14.84 -10.14
C GLU A 74 -0.97 -13.66 -9.19
N GLN A 75 -1.67 -12.62 -9.64
CA GLN A 75 -1.98 -11.45 -8.82
C GLN A 75 -3.09 -11.73 -7.80
N ASP A 76 -4.02 -12.61 -8.12
CA ASP A 76 -5.06 -13.05 -7.18
C ASP A 76 -4.43 -13.70 -5.95
N LEU A 77 -3.40 -14.53 -6.13
CA LEU A 77 -2.64 -15.11 -5.01
C LEU A 77 -1.96 -14.03 -4.15
N VAL A 78 -1.32 -13.05 -4.78
CA VAL A 78 -0.68 -11.92 -4.06
C VAL A 78 -1.71 -11.14 -3.24
N ILE A 79 -2.89 -10.88 -3.79
CA ILE A 79 -3.98 -10.20 -3.11
C ILE A 79 -4.47 -11.02 -1.91
N LYS A 80 -4.67 -12.33 -2.07
CA LYS A 80 -5.10 -13.23 -1.00
C LYS A 80 -4.07 -13.34 0.13
N LEU A 81 -2.79 -13.50 -0.22
CA LEU A 81 -1.71 -13.56 0.77
C LEU A 81 -1.56 -12.24 1.52
N SER A 82 -1.64 -11.11 0.82
CA SER A 82 -1.62 -9.79 1.47
C SER A 82 -2.84 -9.59 2.36
N GLY A 83 -4.02 -10.00 1.92
CA GLY A 83 -5.24 -9.93 2.72
C GLY A 83 -5.14 -10.76 4.01
N LEU A 84 -4.60 -11.97 3.90
CA LEU A 84 -4.37 -12.84 5.07
C LEU A 84 -3.32 -12.21 6.01
N MET A 85 -2.23 -11.67 5.48
CA MET A 85 -1.22 -10.97 6.26
C MET A 85 -1.83 -9.80 7.06
N PHE A 86 -2.64 -8.96 6.42
CA PHE A 86 -3.31 -7.85 7.10
C PHE A 86 -4.27 -8.33 8.17
N LEU A 87 -5.10 -9.34 7.86
CA LEU A 87 -6.04 -9.91 8.81
C LEU A 87 -5.32 -10.43 10.06
N VAL A 88 -4.32 -11.29 9.87
CA VAL A 88 -3.56 -11.89 10.97
C VAL A 88 -2.78 -10.84 11.73
N GLY A 89 -2.10 -9.93 11.02
CA GLY A 89 -1.27 -8.91 11.64
C GLY A 89 -2.06 -7.92 12.49
N PHE A 90 -3.23 -7.44 12.02
CA PHE A 90 -4.06 -6.51 12.80
C PHE A 90 -4.72 -7.19 14.00
N VAL A 91 -5.19 -8.43 13.84
CA VAL A 91 -5.72 -9.20 14.97
C VAL A 91 -4.64 -9.44 16.02
N LEU A 92 -3.43 -9.83 15.60
CA LEU A 92 -2.30 -10.01 16.53
C LEU A 92 -1.90 -8.70 17.21
N ALA A 93 -1.93 -7.56 16.52
CA ALA A 93 -1.65 -6.28 17.13
C ALA A 93 -2.68 -5.90 18.21
N GLY A 94 -3.96 -6.20 17.97
CA GLY A 94 -5.01 -6.02 18.98
C GLY A 94 -4.82 -6.95 20.18
N LEU A 95 -4.53 -8.21 19.96
CA LEU A 95 -4.25 -9.20 21.03
C LEU A 95 -2.99 -8.82 21.81
N ASP A 96 -1.95 -8.37 21.12
CA ASP A 96 -0.70 -7.91 21.74
C ASP A 96 -0.95 -6.74 22.69
N HIS A 97 -1.75 -5.74 22.24
CA HIS A 97 -2.17 -4.64 23.12
C HIS A 97 -2.95 -5.14 24.34
N ARG A 98 -3.85 -6.12 24.15
CA ARG A 98 -4.68 -6.69 25.22
C ARG A 98 -3.86 -7.44 26.27
N PHE A 99 -2.90 -8.25 25.81
CA PHE A 99 -2.13 -9.13 26.68
C PHE A 99 -0.75 -8.58 27.07
N GLY A 100 -0.34 -7.45 26.49
CA GLY A 100 0.92 -6.78 26.79
C GLY A 100 2.17 -7.59 26.42
N TRP A 101 2.12 -8.32 25.30
CA TRP A 101 3.27 -9.13 24.85
C TRP A 101 4.46 -8.25 24.44
N SER A 102 4.16 -7.13 23.77
CA SER A 102 5.18 -6.14 23.40
C SER A 102 5.15 -4.96 24.35
N ASN A 103 6.29 -4.68 24.98
CA ASN A 103 6.44 -3.50 25.85
C ASN A 103 7.36 -2.48 25.16
N LEU A 104 6.87 -1.90 24.05
CA LEU A 104 7.61 -0.93 23.28
C LEU A 104 7.32 0.50 23.78
N PRO A 105 8.36 1.36 23.84
CA PRO A 105 8.15 2.76 24.20
C PRO A 105 7.37 3.48 23.11
N MET A 106 6.57 4.47 23.47
CA MET A 106 5.72 5.26 22.55
C MET A 106 6.52 5.93 21.41
N THR A 107 7.82 6.12 21.61
CA THR A 107 8.73 6.60 20.57
C THR A 107 8.71 5.73 19.32
N VAL A 108 8.56 4.39 19.47
CA VAL A 108 8.46 3.46 18.34
C VAL A 108 7.22 3.73 17.51
N ASN A 109 6.08 4.02 18.16
CA ASN A 109 4.83 4.35 17.49
C ASN A 109 4.99 5.64 16.66
N TYR A 110 5.65 6.66 17.21
CA TYR A 110 5.88 7.93 16.50
C TYR A 110 6.89 7.79 15.36
N VAL A 111 7.96 7.00 15.53
CA VAL A 111 8.89 6.66 14.44
C VAL A 111 8.15 5.92 13.33
N GLY A 112 7.34 4.93 13.69
CA GLY A 112 6.46 4.23 12.76
C GLY A 112 5.53 5.18 12.00
N ALA A 113 4.91 6.13 12.69
CA ALA A 113 4.05 7.15 12.07
C ALA A 113 4.83 8.06 11.11
N GLY A 114 6.04 8.47 11.46
CA GLY A 114 6.92 9.25 10.59
C GLY A 114 7.29 8.48 9.30
N LEU A 115 7.66 7.21 9.41
CA LEU A 115 7.93 6.33 8.26
C LEU A 115 6.69 6.15 7.40
N PHE A 116 5.52 5.95 8.01
CA PHE A 116 4.25 5.81 7.32
C PHE A 116 3.91 7.05 6.50
N LEU A 117 4.03 8.24 7.08
CA LEU A 117 3.78 9.50 6.38
C LEU A 117 4.81 9.76 5.27
N THR A 118 6.08 9.41 5.48
CA THR A 118 7.12 9.47 4.45
C THR A 118 6.76 8.57 3.27
N ALA A 119 6.25 7.36 3.53
CA ALA A 119 5.78 6.47 2.48
C ALA A 119 4.60 7.05 1.68
N TYR A 120 3.70 7.79 2.32
CA TYR A 120 2.63 8.52 1.60
C TYR A 120 3.18 9.59 0.66
N VAL A 121 4.20 10.35 1.09
CA VAL A 121 4.85 11.36 0.24
C VAL A 121 5.51 10.69 -0.97
N LEU A 122 6.25 9.61 -0.76
CA LEU A 122 6.85 8.82 -1.85
C LEU A 122 5.79 8.29 -2.80
N TYR A 123 4.68 7.76 -2.27
CA TYR A 123 3.58 7.25 -3.08
C TYR A 123 2.89 8.35 -3.89
N ALA A 124 2.70 9.54 -3.30
CA ALA A 124 2.15 10.70 -4.00
C ALA A 124 3.05 11.16 -5.14
N GLU A 125 4.38 11.14 -4.93
CA GLU A 125 5.35 11.48 -5.97
C GLU A 125 5.31 10.47 -7.12
N VAL A 126 5.22 9.18 -6.82
CA VAL A 126 5.03 8.13 -7.84
C VAL A 126 3.75 8.35 -8.65
N LEU A 127 2.64 8.72 -7.99
CA LEU A 127 1.37 9.02 -8.67
C LEU A 127 1.47 10.27 -9.57
N ARG A 128 2.26 11.25 -9.16
CA ARG A 128 2.51 12.47 -9.94
C ARG A 128 3.31 12.15 -11.20
N GLU A 129 4.35 11.32 -11.06
CA GLU A 129 5.29 10.98 -12.12
C GLU A 129 4.68 10.03 -13.16
N ASN A 130 3.96 8.98 -12.69
CA ASN A 130 3.49 7.91 -13.54
C ASN A 130 1.97 7.93 -13.72
N ARG A 131 1.53 8.52 -14.81
CA ARG A 131 0.10 8.56 -15.19
C ARG A 131 -0.49 7.19 -15.57
N TRP A 132 0.37 6.22 -15.90
CA TRP A 132 -0.01 4.87 -16.31
C TRP A 132 -0.20 3.92 -15.13
N LEU A 133 0.05 4.39 -13.91
CA LEU A 133 -0.01 3.57 -12.72
C LEU A 133 -1.40 2.97 -12.52
N SER A 134 -1.50 1.65 -12.68
CA SER A 134 -2.71 0.87 -12.47
C SER A 134 -2.62 -0.04 -11.24
N ARG A 135 -3.75 -0.54 -10.77
CA ARG A 135 -3.79 -1.62 -9.77
C ARG A 135 -3.64 -2.99 -10.43
N THR A 136 -4.06 -3.10 -11.68
CA THR A 136 -3.96 -4.31 -12.50
C THR A 136 -2.68 -4.28 -13.32
N ILE A 137 -2.05 -5.44 -13.54
CA ILE A 137 -0.88 -5.56 -14.40
C ILE A 137 -1.36 -5.74 -15.83
N GLU A 138 -1.33 -4.63 -16.57
CA GLU A 138 -1.65 -4.58 -18.00
C GLU A 138 -0.91 -3.40 -18.65
N VAL A 139 -0.51 -3.55 -19.89
CA VAL A 139 -0.01 -2.44 -20.70
C VAL A 139 -1.21 -1.72 -21.31
N GLN A 140 -1.31 -0.42 -21.05
CA GLN A 140 -2.39 0.42 -21.55
C GLN A 140 -2.10 0.89 -22.98
N GLU A 141 -3.13 1.19 -23.74
CA GLU A 141 -2.97 1.74 -25.09
C GLU A 141 -2.19 3.07 -25.06
N GLY A 142 -1.15 3.18 -25.87
CA GLY A 142 -0.26 4.33 -25.90
C GLY A 142 0.66 4.49 -24.69
N GLN A 143 0.79 3.45 -23.85
CA GLN A 143 1.70 3.48 -22.70
C GLN A 143 3.15 3.59 -23.14
N THR A 144 3.88 4.48 -22.48
CA THR A 144 5.32 4.66 -22.64
C THR A 144 6.04 4.38 -21.34
N VAL A 145 7.32 3.99 -21.43
CA VAL A 145 8.16 3.75 -20.26
C VAL A 145 8.43 5.06 -19.54
N VAL A 146 8.08 5.13 -18.26
CA VAL A 146 8.47 6.23 -17.37
C VAL A 146 9.85 5.93 -16.80
N SER A 147 10.82 6.82 -17.01
CA SER A 147 12.22 6.64 -16.61
C SER A 147 12.81 7.87 -15.90
N THR A 148 11.96 8.80 -15.47
CA THR A 148 12.32 10.05 -14.79
C THR A 148 12.04 9.95 -13.28
N GLY A 149 12.47 10.95 -12.51
CA GLY A 149 12.24 11.04 -11.07
C GLY A 149 12.67 9.78 -10.33
N LEU A 150 11.81 9.21 -9.49
CA LEU A 150 12.09 7.99 -8.73
C LEU A 150 12.32 6.76 -9.63
N TYR A 151 11.73 6.76 -10.84
CA TYR A 151 11.94 5.69 -11.83
C TYR A 151 13.34 5.71 -12.47
N SER A 152 14.12 6.77 -12.32
CA SER A 152 15.53 6.80 -12.72
C SER A 152 16.44 6.07 -11.70
N ILE A 153 15.97 5.85 -10.48
CA ILE A 153 16.73 5.23 -9.38
C ILE A 153 16.40 3.75 -9.26
N VAL A 154 15.10 3.43 -9.19
CA VAL A 154 14.58 2.06 -9.09
C VAL A 154 13.42 1.87 -10.04
N ARG A 155 13.23 0.63 -10.54
CA ARG A 155 12.17 0.33 -11.50
C ARG A 155 10.77 0.34 -10.88
N HIS A 156 10.65 0.05 -9.57
CA HIS A 156 9.38 -0.11 -8.88
C HIS A 156 9.27 0.79 -7.63
N PRO A 157 9.35 2.12 -7.77
CA PRO A 157 9.31 3.03 -6.62
C PRO A 157 7.97 2.97 -5.87
N MET A 158 6.86 2.63 -6.54
CA MET A 158 5.57 2.40 -5.88
C MET A 158 5.66 1.25 -4.87
N TYR A 159 6.26 0.13 -5.26
CA TYR A 159 6.39 -1.01 -4.35
C TYR A 159 7.38 -0.72 -3.21
N PHE A 160 8.41 0.07 -3.44
CA PHE A 160 9.28 0.57 -2.39
C PHE A 160 8.50 1.36 -1.34
N ALA A 161 7.68 2.32 -1.78
CA ALA A 161 6.81 3.09 -0.90
C ALA A 161 5.83 2.18 -0.13
N THR A 162 5.22 1.17 -0.79
CA THR A 162 4.29 0.26 -0.10
C THR A 162 4.98 -0.67 0.90
N VAL A 163 6.24 -1.07 0.67
CA VAL A 163 7.02 -1.84 1.65
C VAL A 163 7.25 -1.00 2.92
N ILE A 164 7.68 0.25 2.78
CA ILE A 164 7.84 1.16 3.93
C ILE A 164 6.49 1.37 4.63
N LEU A 165 5.43 1.63 3.86
CA LEU A 165 4.08 1.87 4.37
C LEU A 165 3.60 0.71 5.24
N PHE A 166 3.72 -0.53 4.74
CA PHE A 166 3.16 -1.68 5.44
C PHE A 166 4.01 -2.14 6.61
N LEU A 167 5.35 -2.08 6.49
CA LEU A 167 6.23 -2.39 7.60
C LEU A 167 6.18 -1.35 8.74
N SER A 168 5.78 -0.12 8.44
CA SER A 168 5.57 0.90 9.47
C SER A 168 4.27 0.71 10.27
N MET A 169 3.23 0.05 9.71
CA MET A 169 1.95 -0.14 10.40
C MET A 169 2.10 -0.84 11.77
N PRO A 170 2.77 -2.01 11.87
CA PRO A 170 2.95 -2.67 13.16
C PRO A 170 3.82 -1.86 14.14
N LEU A 171 4.74 -1.01 13.65
CA LEU A 171 5.49 -0.08 14.49
C LEU A 171 4.55 0.99 15.07
N VAL A 172 3.66 1.56 14.25
CA VAL A 172 2.62 2.49 14.72
C VAL A 172 1.72 1.84 15.77
N LEU A 173 1.42 0.55 15.60
CA LEU A 173 0.61 -0.23 16.54
C LEU A 173 1.40 -0.66 17.80
N GLY A 174 2.73 -0.57 17.79
CA GLY A 174 3.58 -0.98 18.91
C GLY A 174 3.62 -2.50 19.09
N SER A 175 3.52 -3.30 18.03
CA SER A 175 3.40 -4.76 18.12
C SER A 175 4.50 -5.49 17.38
N ILE A 176 5.33 -6.24 18.13
CA ILE A 176 6.36 -7.14 17.60
C ILE A 176 5.74 -8.34 16.87
N PRO A 177 4.73 -9.06 17.42
CA PRO A 177 4.11 -10.18 16.71
C PRO A 177 3.51 -9.75 15.36
N ALA A 178 2.84 -8.61 15.31
CA ALA A 178 2.34 -8.05 14.05
C ALA A 178 3.50 -7.73 13.09
N PHE A 179 4.60 -7.14 13.58
CA PHE A 179 5.75 -6.82 12.76
C PHE A 179 6.34 -8.06 12.09
N LEU A 180 6.47 -9.16 12.82
CA LEU A 180 6.96 -10.44 12.28
C LEU A 180 6.06 -10.97 11.15
N VAL A 181 4.74 -10.82 11.27
CA VAL A 181 3.79 -11.16 10.20
C VAL A 181 3.97 -10.26 8.99
N PHE A 182 4.12 -8.96 9.17
CA PHE A 182 4.29 -8.02 8.08
C PHE A 182 5.64 -8.17 7.35
N LEU A 183 6.64 -8.78 7.96
CA LEU A 183 7.91 -9.12 7.29
C LEU A 183 7.76 -10.09 6.10
N CYS A 184 6.62 -10.77 5.96
CA CYS A 184 6.34 -11.56 4.74
C CYS A 184 6.07 -10.66 3.52
N TYR A 185 5.70 -9.38 3.71
CA TYR A 185 5.28 -8.53 2.60
C TYR A 185 6.36 -8.31 1.53
N PRO A 186 7.65 -8.05 1.87
CA PRO A 186 8.70 -7.96 0.87
C PRO A 186 8.80 -9.19 -0.05
N ALA A 187 8.60 -10.40 0.48
CA ALA A 187 8.60 -11.63 -0.31
C ALA A 187 7.38 -11.73 -1.24
N ILE A 188 6.19 -11.35 -0.73
CA ILE A 188 4.95 -11.32 -1.50
C ILE A 188 5.09 -10.33 -2.66
N ILE A 189 5.59 -9.12 -2.41
CA ILE A 189 5.72 -8.09 -3.43
C ILE A 189 6.83 -8.38 -4.43
N ALA A 190 7.89 -9.08 -4.02
CA ALA A 190 8.94 -9.53 -4.93
C ALA A 190 8.39 -10.48 -6.01
N ARG A 191 7.43 -11.36 -5.65
CA ARG A 191 6.73 -12.20 -6.62
C ARG A 191 5.91 -11.36 -7.60
N ARG A 192 5.19 -10.34 -7.09
CA ARG A 192 4.42 -9.42 -7.91
C ARG A 192 5.30 -8.67 -8.91
N ILE A 193 6.43 -8.13 -8.47
CA ILE A 193 7.39 -7.40 -9.30
C ILE A 193 7.91 -8.29 -10.44
N ARG A 194 8.27 -9.56 -10.14
CA ARG A 194 8.78 -10.48 -11.16
C ARG A 194 7.74 -10.74 -12.27
N ASN A 195 6.48 -10.95 -11.88
CA ASN A 195 5.41 -11.15 -12.85
C ASN A 195 5.14 -9.89 -13.67
N GLU A 196 5.10 -8.71 -13.02
CA GLU A 196 4.93 -7.43 -13.71
C GLU A 196 6.05 -7.17 -14.73
N GLU A 197 7.31 -7.41 -14.36
CA GLU A 197 8.44 -7.27 -15.29
C GLU A 197 8.37 -8.22 -16.49
N GLN A 198 7.81 -9.43 -16.32
CA GLN A 198 7.59 -10.36 -17.44
C GLN A 198 6.57 -9.78 -18.43
N VAL A 199 5.45 -9.26 -17.94
CA VAL A 199 4.42 -8.63 -18.77
C VAL A 199 4.98 -7.38 -19.46
N LEU A 200 5.61 -6.47 -18.72
CA LEU A 200 6.16 -5.24 -19.26
C LEU A 200 7.28 -5.52 -20.29
N SER A 201 8.14 -6.50 -20.04
CA SER A 201 9.20 -6.88 -20.98
C SER A 201 8.69 -7.50 -22.27
N ARG A 202 7.51 -8.13 -22.24
CA ARG A 202 6.86 -8.72 -23.40
C ARG A 202 6.06 -7.69 -24.18
N ASP A 203 5.30 -6.83 -23.49
CA ASP A 203 4.21 -6.05 -24.09
C ASP A 203 4.49 -4.54 -24.16
N LEU A 204 5.49 -3.99 -23.43
CA LEU A 204 5.81 -2.57 -23.43
C LEU A 204 7.10 -2.28 -24.20
N PRO A 205 7.03 -1.63 -25.39
CA PRO A 205 8.21 -1.23 -26.14
C PRO A 205 9.16 -0.36 -25.33
N GLY A 206 10.47 -0.61 -25.42
CA GLY A 206 11.51 0.14 -24.70
C GLY A 206 11.72 -0.25 -23.23
N TYR A 207 10.92 -1.20 -22.68
CA TYR A 207 11.06 -1.58 -21.27
C TYR A 207 12.37 -2.37 -21.01
N ARG A 208 12.81 -3.20 -21.96
CA ARG A 208 14.07 -3.94 -21.83
C ARG A 208 15.29 -3.04 -21.81
N GLU A 209 15.30 -2.00 -22.64
CA GLU A 209 16.35 -0.97 -22.67
C GLU A 209 16.36 -0.17 -21.36
N TYR A 210 15.18 0.13 -20.83
CA TYR A 210 15.04 0.77 -19.52
C TYR A 210 15.63 -0.10 -18.40
N CYS A 211 15.39 -1.41 -18.39
CA CYS A 211 15.99 -2.35 -17.44
C CYS A 211 17.52 -2.39 -17.52
N GLY A 212 18.10 -2.17 -18.71
CA GLY A 212 19.55 -2.06 -18.89
C GLY A 212 20.14 -0.81 -18.25
N ARG A 213 19.38 0.30 -18.24
CA ARG A 213 19.81 1.58 -17.64
C ARG A 213 19.57 1.64 -16.13
N VAL A 214 18.39 1.19 -15.67
CA VAL A 214 18.00 1.18 -14.26
C VAL A 214 18.05 -0.25 -13.75
N ARG A 215 19.16 -0.60 -13.09
CA ARG A 215 19.46 -1.98 -12.67
C ARG A 215 18.62 -2.44 -11.47
N TRP A 216 18.29 -1.53 -10.57
CA TRP A 216 17.67 -1.85 -9.30
C TRP A 216 16.13 -1.95 -9.44
N ARG A 217 15.57 -3.04 -8.94
CA ARG A 217 14.11 -3.23 -8.95
C ARG A 217 13.42 -2.41 -7.87
N LEU A 218 13.90 -2.55 -6.64
CA LEU A 218 13.20 -2.04 -5.47
C LEU A 218 14.11 -1.22 -4.56
N ILE A 219 15.27 -1.76 -4.19
CA ILE A 219 16.21 -1.13 -3.25
C ILE A 219 17.54 -0.94 -3.95
N PRO A 220 18.04 0.31 -4.06
CA PRO A 220 19.33 0.59 -4.67
C PRO A 220 20.44 -0.26 -4.02
N PHE A 221 21.34 -0.79 -4.83
CA PHE A 221 22.49 -1.61 -4.44
C PHE A 221 22.17 -3.00 -3.84
N ILE A 222 20.89 -3.36 -3.67
CA ILE A 222 20.47 -4.66 -3.10
C ILE A 222 19.72 -5.49 -4.15
N TRP A 223 18.64 -4.95 -4.72
CA TRP A 223 17.78 -5.71 -5.64
C TRP A 223 17.03 -4.84 -6.63
#